data_69bfd43f66bb9ff59c3bfec4d3952cd8
#
_entry.id   69bfd43f66bb9ff59c3bfec4d3952cd8
#
_cell.length_a   1.000
_cell.length_b   1.000
_cell.length_c   1.000
_cell.angle_alpha   90.00
_cell.angle_beta   90.00
_cell.angle_gamma   90.00
#
_symmetry.space_group_name_H-M   'P 1'
#
loop_
_entity.id
_entity.type
_entity.pdbx_description
1 polymer ?
#
loop_
_entity_poly.entity_id
_entity_poly.type
_entity_poly.pdbx_seq_one_letter_code
_entity_poly.pdbx_strand_id
1 'polypeptide(L)'
;MRLVERHIIKKNHRFYAEIDRLCFLSKNLYNYANYLCRQSFIFENTYRNYYDIQKTLQSQLDYQAMPAKVSQQVLMILDRNWISFKESNLAYKETPSKFKARPRLPGYKHKIKGRNVVVYKAQAISKKQLKQGIINPSKTAIYLKTKVETSKIKQVLLVPRLNHYVIEVIYEAEKQQYELEENSYASIDIGLNNLATLTFNQAGIKPLLINGKPLKSINQYYNKVKSELQSILGENKSSQKLKKLCNKREFNINDYLHKASRLIINTLINQKIGTLIIGHNTDWKQKINLGKRNNQNFVSIPYNKLIGMLSYKAEMVGIKVIITEEFYTSKASFLDNDPLPIYQKGQKNKVTFSGKRVNRGLYRTGKRKLINADVNGSLNIMRKAVPNAFGHGIEGVVVHPVRVTPAK
;
A
#
# COMPACT_ATOMS: atom_id res chain seq x y z
N MET A 1 -14.59 -5.01 -8.80
CA MET A 1 -13.33 -4.41 -8.28
C MET A 1 -12.13 -4.96 -9.06
N ARG A 2 -11.00 -4.21 -9.21
CA ARG A 2 -9.80 -4.73 -9.90
C ARG A 2 -8.80 -5.28 -8.91
N LEU A 3 -8.38 -6.52 -9.13
CA LEU A 3 -7.35 -7.20 -8.37
C LEU A 3 -6.15 -7.55 -9.26
N VAL A 4 -5.06 -7.99 -8.63
CA VAL A 4 -3.80 -8.28 -9.32
C VAL A 4 -3.24 -9.62 -8.86
N GLU A 5 -3.06 -10.56 -9.79
CA GLU A 5 -2.20 -11.72 -9.60
C GLU A 5 -0.77 -11.37 -10.02
N ARG A 6 0.22 -11.81 -9.23
CA ARG A 6 1.64 -11.46 -9.45
C ARG A 6 2.53 -12.66 -9.60
N HIS A 7 3.37 -12.63 -10.63
CA HIS A 7 4.39 -13.64 -10.88
C HIS A 7 5.77 -12.99 -10.88
N ILE A 8 6.66 -13.49 -10.02
CA ILE A 8 8.01 -12.94 -9.85
C ILE A 8 8.96 -13.63 -10.82
N ILE A 9 9.59 -12.86 -11.71
CA ILE A 9 10.51 -13.32 -12.73
C ILE A 9 11.93 -12.91 -12.32
N LYS A 10 12.66 -13.85 -11.72
CA LYS A 10 14.08 -13.67 -11.34
C LYS A 10 14.99 -13.85 -12.54
N LYS A 11 16.28 -13.47 -12.41
CA LYS A 11 17.26 -13.55 -13.50
C LYS A 11 17.44 -14.93 -14.16
N ASN A 12 17.27 -15.98 -13.39
CA ASN A 12 17.37 -17.37 -13.87
C ASN A 12 16.07 -17.92 -14.47
N HIS A 13 15.01 -17.12 -14.54
CA HIS A 13 13.74 -17.56 -15.10
C HIS A 13 13.79 -17.52 -16.63
N ARG A 14 13.24 -18.53 -17.31
CA ARG A 14 13.25 -18.67 -18.78
C ARG A 14 12.73 -17.45 -19.54
N PHE A 15 11.81 -16.68 -18.98
CA PHE A 15 11.23 -15.48 -19.60
C PHE A 15 11.97 -14.18 -19.27
N TYR A 16 13.04 -14.24 -18.46
CA TYR A 16 13.71 -13.02 -18.00
C TYR A 16 14.31 -12.20 -19.14
N ALA A 17 15.06 -12.84 -20.04
CA ALA A 17 15.74 -12.15 -21.13
C ALA A 17 14.76 -11.45 -22.08
N GLU A 18 13.66 -12.11 -22.42
CA GLU A 18 12.63 -11.54 -23.28
C GLU A 18 11.91 -10.36 -22.62
N ILE A 19 11.55 -10.48 -21.34
CA ILE A 19 10.94 -9.38 -20.60
C ILE A 19 11.90 -8.20 -20.46
N ASP A 20 13.20 -8.45 -20.21
CA ASP A 20 14.22 -7.41 -20.15
C ASP A 20 14.33 -6.65 -21.48
N ARG A 21 14.35 -7.38 -22.60
CA ARG A 21 14.35 -6.81 -23.95
C ARG A 21 13.12 -5.94 -24.20
N LEU A 22 11.91 -6.43 -23.90
CA LEU A 22 10.67 -5.68 -24.09
C LEU A 22 10.62 -4.42 -23.23
N CYS A 23 11.04 -4.51 -21.97
CA CYS A 23 11.11 -3.35 -21.08
C CYS A 23 12.18 -2.34 -21.52
N PHE A 24 13.24 -2.80 -22.18
CA PHE A 24 14.25 -1.92 -22.78
C PHE A 24 13.69 -1.18 -24.01
N LEU A 25 13.00 -1.88 -24.92
CA LEU A 25 12.34 -1.28 -26.08
C LEU A 25 11.28 -0.24 -25.65
N SER A 26 10.47 -0.59 -24.66
CA SER A 26 9.51 0.34 -24.06
C SER A 26 10.19 1.60 -23.51
N LYS A 27 11.37 1.46 -22.89
CA LYS A 27 12.17 2.61 -22.41
C LYS A 27 12.68 3.46 -23.57
N ASN A 28 13.12 2.86 -24.67
CA ASN A 28 13.59 3.62 -25.85
C ASN A 28 12.45 4.48 -26.39
N LEU A 29 11.30 3.89 -26.69
CA LEU A 29 10.13 4.60 -27.17
C LEU A 29 9.68 5.71 -26.19
N TYR A 30 9.63 5.40 -24.89
CA TYR A 30 9.28 6.39 -23.86
C TYR A 30 10.24 7.59 -23.89
N ASN A 31 11.55 7.34 -23.93
CA ASN A 31 12.56 8.40 -23.92
C ASN A 31 12.49 9.26 -25.17
N TYR A 32 12.32 8.64 -26.34
CA TYR A 32 12.22 9.36 -27.61
C TYR A 32 10.95 10.22 -27.68
N ALA A 33 9.80 9.64 -27.32
CA ALA A 33 8.56 10.40 -27.22
C ALA A 33 8.64 11.57 -26.20
N ASN A 34 9.28 11.32 -25.04
CA ASN A 34 9.49 12.37 -24.04
C ASN A 34 10.45 13.46 -24.52
N TYR A 35 11.44 13.10 -25.34
CA TYR A 35 12.31 14.09 -25.98
C TYR A 35 11.50 15.04 -26.85
N LEU A 36 10.64 14.54 -27.73
CA LEU A 36 9.78 15.36 -28.60
C LEU A 36 8.83 16.25 -27.79
N CYS A 37 8.19 15.72 -26.77
CA CYS A 37 7.33 16.50 -25.87
C CYS A 37 8.10 17.64 -25.17
N ARG A 38 9.32 17.33 -24.69
CA ARG A 38 10.17 18.33 -24.01
C ARG A 38 10.66 19.41 -24.96
N GLN A 39 11.06 19.07 -26.20
CA GLN A 39 11.47 20.04 -27.20
C GLN A 39 10.34 21.03 -27.49
N SER A 40 9.17 20.55 -27.84
CA SER A 40 8.00 21.41 -28.10
C SER A 40 7.61 22.25 -26.86
N PHE A 41 7.65 21.66 -25.66
CA PHE A 41 7.30 22.40 -24.45
C PHE A 41 8.31 23.49 -24.10
N ILE A 42 9.61 23.23 -24.24
CA ILE A 42 10.69 24.16 -23.84
C ILE A 42 10.87 25.28 -24.88
N PHE A 43 10.86 24.95 -26.16
CA PHE A 43 11.19 25.91 -27.22
C PHE A 43 9.98 26.53 -27.90
N GLU A 44 8.84 25.79 -27.97
CA GLU A 44 7.65 26.23 -28.67
C GLU A 44 6.50 26.56 -27.67
N ASN A 45 6.70 26.36 -26.38
CA ASN A 45 5.67 26.44 -25.32
C ASN A 45 4.41 25.63 -25.64
N THR A 46 4.57 24.54 -26.43
CA THR A 46 3.46 23.73 -26.93
C THR A 46 3.49 22.35 -26.28
N TYR A 47 2.32 21.90 -25.82
CA TYR A 47 2.14 20.54 -25.30
C TYR A 47 1.65 19.62 -26.43
N ARG A 48 2.41 18.58 -26.72
CA ARG A 48 2.00 17.49 -27.63
C ARG A 48 1.29 16.40 -26.83
N ASN A 49 0.03 16.19 -27.14
CA ASN A 49 -0.80 15.15 -26.52
C ASN A 49 -0.48 13.76 -27.11
N TYR A 50 -1.15 12.73 -26.58
CA TYR A 50 -1.00 11.36 -27.05
C TYR A 50 -1.17 11.20 -28.57
N TYR A 51 -2.19 11.84 -29.18
CA TYR A 51 -2.50 11.69 -30.61
C TYR A 51 -1.41 12.32 -31.49
N ASP A 52 -0.92 13.50 -31.11
CA ASP A 52 0.14 14.20 -31.83
C ASP A 52 1.44 13.37 -31.85
N ILE A 53 1.82 12.84 -30.70
CA ILE A 53 3.03 12.00 -30.55
C ILE A 53 2.85 10.66 -31.28
N GLN A 54 1.68 10.04 -31.23
CA GLN A 54 1.42 8.80 -31.94
C GLN A 54 1.54 9.00 -33.46
N LYS A 55 0.94 10.04 -34.02
CA LYS A 55 1.01 10.38 -35.45
C LYS A 55 2.45 10.57 -35.90
N THR A 56 3.27 11.24 -35.09
CA THR A 56 4.70 11.48 -35.38
C THR A 56 5.54 10.19 -35.30
N LEU A 57 5.23 9.28 -34.38
CA LEU A 57 6.10 8.15 -34.06
C LEU A 57 5.69 6.82 -34.69
N GLN A 58 4.49 6.69 -35.25
CA GLN A 58 3.98 5.38 -35.74
C GLN A 58 4.85 4.71 -36.82
N SER A 59 5.61 5.48 -37.60
CA SER A 59 6.56 4.99 -38.62
C SER A 59 7.97 4.76 -38.07
N GLN A 60 8.26 5.13 -36.84
CA GLN A 60 9.60 5.04 -36.23
C GLN A 60 9.91 3.62 -35.75
N LEU A 61 11.18 3.21 -35.88
CA LEU A 61 11.65 1.89 -35.50
C LEU A 61 11.33 1.53 -34.04
N ASP A 62 11.54 2.46 -33.11
CA ASP A 62 11.25 2.23 -31.68
C ASP A 62 9.76 1.97 -31.42
N TYR A 63 8.87 2.58 -32.21
CA TYR A 63 7.44 2.32 -32.10
C TYR A 63 7.07 0.95 -32.70
N GLN A 64 7.67 0.60 -33.86
CA GLN A 64 7.40 -0.66 -34.55
C GLN A 64 8.06 -1.88 -33.90
N ALA A 65 9.05 -1.66 -33.04
CA ALA A 65 9.75 -2.73 -32.31
C ALA A 65 8.86 -3.56 -31.37
N MET A 66 7.69 -3.05 -31.05
CA MET A 66 6.66 -3.73 -30.23
C MET A 66 5.32 -3.77 -30.98
N PRO A 67 4.36 -4.64 -30.55
CA PRO A 67 2.99 -4.59 -31.10
C PRO A 67 2.40 -3.18 -30.97
N ALA A 68 1.75 -2.68 -32.01
CA ALA A 68 1.22 -1.30 -32.06
C ALA A 68 0.39 -0.92 -30.82
N LYS A 69 -0.46 -1.85 -30.35
CA LYS A 69 -1.28 -1.62 -29.12
C LYS A 69 -0.43 -1.47 -27.88
N VAL A 70 0.75 -2.12 -27.82
CA VAL A 70 1.71 -2.00 -26.70
C VAL A 70 2.43 -0.66 -26.77
N SER A 71 2.92 -0.28 -27.96
CA SER A 71 3.56 1.03 -28.20
C SER A 71 2.62 2.19 -27.85
N GLN A 72 1.34 2.09 -28.25
CA GLN A 72 0.31 3.05 -27.85
C GLN A 72 0.20 3.18 -26.31
N GLN A 73 0.28 2.07 -25.56
CA GLN A 73 0.22 2.15 -24.09
C GLN A 73 1.44 2.87 -23.48
N VAL A 74 2.62 2.76 -24.09
CA VAL A 74 3.83 3.51 -23.66
C VAL A 74 3.59 5.01 -23.83
N LEU A 75 3.05 5.42 -24.97
CA LEU A 75 2.74 6.83 -25.25
C LEU A 75 1.64 7.37 -24.32
N MET A 76 0.59 6.59 -24.05
CA MET A 76 -0.47 6.96 -23.11
C MET A 76 0.05 7.11 -21.67
N ILE A 77 1.07 6.32 -21.26
CA ILE A 77 1.71 6.48 -19.95
C ILE A 77 2.48 7.79 -19.90
N LEU A 78 3.21 8.12 -20.97
CA LEU A 78 3.94 9.38 -21.07
C LEU A 78 2.99 10.57 -21.01
N ASP A 79 1.92 10.54 -21.79
CA ASP A 79 0.89 11.59 -21.82
C ASP A 79 0.30 11.85 -20.43
N ARG A 80 -0.08 10.79 -19.70
CA ARG A 80 -0.53 10.91 -18.30
C ARG A 80 0.52 11.54 -17.38
N ASN A 81 1.79 11.24 -17.57
CA ASN A 81 2.87 11.88 -16.79
C ASN A 81 2.96 13.38 -17.06
N TRP A 82 2.77 13.80 -18.30
CA TRP A 82 2.74 15.20 -18.70
C TRP A 82 1.50 15.93 -18.17
N ILE A 83 0.33 15.31 -18.24
CA ILE A 83 -0.91 15.85 -17.66
C ILE A 83 -0.72 16.05 -16.15
N SER A 84 -0.22 15.02 -15.45
CA SER A 84 0.06 15.11 -14.01
C SER A 84 1.08 16.21 -13.66
N PHE A 85 2.11 16.41 -14.49
CA PHE A 85 3.04 17.53 -14.33
C PHE A 85 2.33 18.89 -14.47
N LYS A 86 1.48 19.06 -15.49
CA LYS A 86 0.73 20.31 -15.72
C LYS A 86 -0.19 20.63 -14.54
N GLU A 87 -0.98 19.66 -14.08
CA GLU A 87 -1.88 19.78 -12.93
C GLU A 87 -1.11 20.13 -11.65
N SER A 88 0.00 19.42 -11.41
CA SER A 88 0.86 19.67 -10.24
C SER A 88 1.48 21.08 -10.29
N ASN A 89 1.82 21.57 -11.47
CA ASN A 89 2.41 22.90 -11.64
C ASN A 89 1.38 24.01 -11.44
N LEU A 90 0.12 23.80 -11.85
CA LEU A 90 -1.00 24.68 -11.55
C LEU A 90 -1.25 24.75 -10.03
N ALA A 91 -1.42 23.59 -9.39
CA ALA A 91 -1.60 23.51 -7.95
C ALA A 91 -0.41 24.12 -7.15
N TYR A 92 0.82 24.01 -7.67
CA TYR A 92 1.99 24.65 -7.08
C TYR A 92 1.92 26.18 -7.16
N LYS A 93 1.42 26.73 -8.28
CA LYS A 93 1.24 28.19 -8.42
C LYS A 93 0.23 28.75 -7.40
N GLU A 94 -0.85 28.01 -7.14
CA GLU A 94 -1.89 28.42 -6.19
C GLU A 94 -1.45 28.26 -4.72
N THR A 95 -0.82 27.13 -4.39
CA THR A 95 -0.44 26.80 -3.00
C THR A 95 0.95 26.19 -2.90
N PRO A 96 2.04 27.01 -3.07
CA PRO A 96 3.43 26.50 -3.02
C PRO A 96 3.78 25.80 -1.70
N SER A 97 3.18 26.23 -0.59
CA SER A 97 3.44 25.69 0.76
C SER A 97 3.04 24.22 0.94
N LYS A 98 2.17 23.69 0.09
CA LYS A 98 1.79 22.26 0.08
C LYS A 98 2.86 21.36 -0.55
N PHE A 99 3.83 21.92 -1.25
CA PHE A 99 4.85 21.19 -1.99
C PHE A 99 6.22 21.31 -1.31
N LYS A 100 6.99 20.22 -1.34
CA LYS A 100 8.39 20.23 -0.87
C LYS A 100 9.34 20.93 -1.84
N ALA A 101 9.00 20.95 -3.13
CA ALA A 101 9.74 21.59 -4.20
C ALA A 101 8.86 21.79 -5.42
N ARG A 102 9.26 22.68 -6.35
CA ARG A 102 8.57 22.87 -7.64
C ARG A 102 8.48 21.55 -8.43
N PRO A 103 7.32 21.23 -9.01
CA PRO A 103 7.15 20.07 -9.89
C PRO A 103 8.15 20.07 -11.05
N ARG A 104 8.68 18.90 -11.38
CA ARG A 104 9.67 18.75 -12.45
C ARG A 104 9.05 18.11 -13.67
N LEU A 105 9.54 18.47 -14.86
CA LEU A 105 9.20 17.83 -16.13
C LEU A 105 9.40 16.31 -16.05
N PRO A 106 8.57 15.48 -16.75
CA PRO A 106 8.77 14.05 -16.86
C PRO A 106 10.22 13.73 -17.26
N GLY A 107 10.88 12.90 -16.44
CA GLY A 107 12.32 12.60 -16.61
C GLY A 107 12.56 11.47 -17.60
N TYR A 108 13.77 11.45 -18.17
CA TYR A 108 14.23 10.33 -18.97
C TYR A 108 14.58 9.12 -18.10
N LYS A 109 14.35 7.93 -18.64
CA LYS A 109 14.91 6.69 -18.09
C LYS A 109 16.39 6.60 -18.47
N HIS A 110 17.22 6.03 -17.61
CA HIS A 110 18.65 5.88 -17.88
C HIS A 110 18.92 5.14 -19.20
N LYS A 111 19.81 5.67 -20.03
CA LYS A 111 20.06 5.20 -21.42
C LYS A 111 20.32 3.68 -21.51
N ILE A 112 21.22 3.15 -20.68
CA ILE A 112 21.64 1.74 -20.73
C ILE A 112 20.88 0.89 -19.71
N LYS A 113 20.83 1.34 -18.43
CA LYS A 113 20.28 0.55 -17.31
C LYS A 113 18.78 0.73 -17.10
N GLY A 114 18.17 1.75 -17.72
CA GLY A 114 16.75 2.03 -17.57
C GLY A 114 15.88 0.97 -18.21
N ARG A 115 14.72 0.75 -17.62
CA ARG A 115 13.63 -0.10 -18.12
C ARG A 115 12.31 0.63 -17.90
N ASN A 116 11.36 0.42 -18.81
CA ASN A 116 10.01 0.95 -18.65
C ASN A 116 9.01 -0.20 -18.61
N VAL A 117 7.84 0.07 -18.02
CA VAL A 117 6.74 -0.90 -17.97
C VAL A 117 6.22 -1.18 -19.37
N VAL A 118 5.80 -2.43 -19.61
CA VAL A 118 5.14 -2.86 -20.84
C VAL A 118 3.71 -3.27 -20.48
N VAL A 119 2.73 -2.78 -21.20
CA VAL A 119 1.31 -3.03 -20.92
C VAL A 119 0.64 -3.71 -22.11
N TYR A 120 0.13 -4.91 -21.87
CA TYR A 120 -0.69 -5.67 -22.81
C TYR A 120 -2.15 -5.58 -22.34
N LYS A 121 -3.02 -4.91 -23.09
CA LYS A 121 -4.47 -5.00 -22.88
C LYS A 121 -5.00 -6.35 -23.38
N ALA A 122 -6.21 -6.73 -22.98
CA ALA A 122 -6.82 -8.01 -23.37
C ALA A 122 -6.74 -8.31 -24.87
N GLN A 123 -6.85 -7.28 -25.72
CA GLN A 123 -6.72 -7.41 -27.18
C GLN A 123 -5.32 -7.84 -27.67
N ALA A 124 -4.30 -7.60 -26.88
CA ALA A 124 -2.91 -7.94 -27.18
C ALA A 124 -2.47 -9.22 -26.46
N ILE A 125 -3.39 -10.08 -26.03
CA ILE A 125 -3.14 -11.37 -25.40
C ILE A 125 -3.81 -12.44 -26.25
N SER A 126 -3.15 -13.56 -26.47
CA SER A 126 -3.65 -14.68 -27.28
C SER A 126 -4.94 -15.27 -26.69
N LYS A 127 -6.07 -15.09 -27.37
CA LYS A 127 -7.34 -15.66 -26.94
C LYS A 127 -7.32 -17.19 -26.90
N LYS A 128 -6.59 -17.84 -27.84
CA LYS A 128 -6.44 -19.31 -27.90
C LYS A 128 -5.77 -19.82 -26.62
N GLN A 129 -4.67 -19.19 -26.20
CA GLN A 129 -3.94 -19.59 -25.00
C GLN A 129 -4.72 -19.25 -23.71
N LEU A 130 -5.44 -18.11 -23.68
CA LEU A 130 -6.31 -17.76 -22.55
C LEU A 130 -7.37 -18.83 -22.27
N LYS A 131 -7.99 -19.44 -23.27
CA LYS A 131 -8.95 -20.53 -23.10
C LYS A 131 -8.35 -21.75 -22.38
N GLN A 132 -7.01 -21.91 -22.42
CA GLN A 132 -6.25 -22.95 -21.74
C GLN A 132 -5.70 -22.49 -20.37
N GLY A 133 -6.09 -21.34 -19.86
CA GLY A 133 -5.56 -20.78 -18.62
C GLY A 133 -4.12 -20.29 -18.74
N ILE A 134 -3.66 -19.99 -19.97
CA ILE A 134 -2.29 -19.55 -20.24
C ILE A 134 -2.31 -18.11 -20.76
N ILE A 135 -1.56 -17.25 -20.11
CA ILE A 135 -1.31 -15.88 -20.57
C ILE A 135 -0.15 -15.93 -21.55
N ASN A 136 -0.43 -15.55 -22.81
CA ASN A 136 0.59 -15.37 -23.83
C ASN A 136 0.40 -13.98 -24.48
N PRO A 137 1.24 -13.00 -24.08
CA PRO A 137 1.25 -11.68 -24.71
C PRO A 137 1.67 -11.78 -26.19
N SER A 138 1.02 -11.02 -27.05
CA SER A 138 1.24 -11.08 -28.51
C SER A 138 2.70 -10.80 -28.88
N LYS A 139 3.21 -11.55 -29.88
CA LYS A 139 4.61 -11.52 -30.34
C LYS A 139 5.62 -11.79 -29.24
N THR A 140 5.29 -12.68 -28.28
CA THR A 140 6.23 -13.14 -27.24
C THR A 140 6.20 -14.66 -27.10
N ALA A 141 7.31 -15.23 -26.60
CA ALA A 141 7.39 -16.62 -26.15
C ALA A 141 7.06 -16.79 -24.65
N ILE A 142 6.32 -15.88 -24.08
CA ILE A 142 5.92 -15.92 -22.67
C ILE A 142 4.63 -16.71 -22.56
N TYR A 143 4.67 -17.90 -21.96
CA TYR A 143 3.53 -18.77 -21.67
C TYR A 143 3.40 -18.95 -20.17
N LEU A 144 2.55 -18.16 -19.53
CA LEU A 144 2.40 -18.11 -18.08
C LEU A 144 1.05 -18.70 -17.66
N LYS A 145 1.06 -19.74 -16.83
CA LYS A 145 -0.18 -20.26 -16.21
C LYS A 145 -0.73 -19.24 -15.21
N THR A 146 -2.03 -18.99 -15.27
CA THR A 146 -2.76 -18.14 -14.33
C THR A 146 -3.82 -18.94 -13.58
N LYS A 147 -4.11 -18.49 -12.35
CA LYS A 147 -5.22 -18.99 -11.52
C LYS A 147 -6.48 -18.14 -11.70
N VAL A 148 -6.36 -17.02 -12.43
CA VAL A 148 -7.46 -16.11 -12.66
C VAL A 148 -8.35 -16.65 -13.78
N GLU A 149 -9.66 -16.51 -13.60
CA GLU A 149 -10.62 -16.74 -14.68
C GLU A 149 -10.32 -15.81 -15.86
N THR A 150 -10.04 -16.42 -17.01
CA THR A 150 -9.44 -15.69 -18.14
C THR A 150 -10.37 -14.65 -18.76
N SER A 151 -11.69 -14.85 -18.65
CA SER A 151 -12.73 -13.88 -19.08
C SER A 151 -12.65 -12.55 -18.32
N LYS A 152 -12.18 -12.58 -17.09
CA LYS A 152 -12.08 -11.42 -16.19
C LYS A 152 -10.77 -10.62 -16.37
N ILE A 153 -9.81 -11.13 -17.14
CA ILE A 153 -8.50 -10.47 -17.36
C ILE A 153 -8.68 -9.21 -18.23
N LYS A 154 -8.22 -8.08 -17.73
CA LYS A 154 -8.26 -6.78 -18.42
C LYS A 154 -6.93 -6.40 -19.07
N GLN A 155 -5.83 -6.67 -18.37
CA GLN A 155 -4.49 -6.34 -18.88
C GLN A 155 -3.41 -7.13 -18.15
N VAL A 156 -2.27 -7.27 -18.81
CA VAL A 156 -1.05 -7.87 -18.26
C VAL A 156 0.08 -6.85 -18.35
N LEU A 157 0.78 -6.62 -17.24
CA LEU A 157 1.91 -5.70 -17.17
C LEU A 157 3.20 -6.47 -16.94
N LEU A 158 4.25 -6.07 -17.66
CA LEU A 158 5.63 -6.47 -17.36
C LEU A 158 6.29 -5.31 -16.62
N VAL A 159 6.46 -5.46 -15.31
CA VAL A 159 6.88 -4.37 -14.43
C VAL A 159 8.34 -4.57 -14.00
N PRO A 160 9.25 -3.67 -14.39
CA PRO A 160 10.63 -3.71 -13.94
C PRO A 160 10.71 -3.36 -12.44
N ARG A 161 11.48 -4.15 -11.70
CA ARG A 161 11.82 -3.94 -10.29
C ARG A 161 13.35 -3.88 -10.13
N LEU A 162 13.80 -3.69 -8.91
CA LEU A 162 15.22 -3.43 -8.62
C LEU A 162 16.21 -4.43 -9.26
N ASN A 163 15.92 -5.74 -9.24
CA ASN A 163 16.75 -6.81 -9.82
C ASN A 163 15.93 -8.00 -10.33
N HIS A 164 14.65 -7.83 -10.58
CA HIS A 164 13.74 -8.82 -11.12
C HIS A 164 12.62 -8.13 -11.89
N TYR A 165 11.77 -8.89 -12.55
CA TYR A 165 10.52 -8.42 -13.13
C TYR A 165 9.33 -9.01 -12.40
N VAL A 166 8.19 -8.32 -12.45
CA VAL A 166 6.92 -8.86 -12.00
C VAL A 166 5.96 -8.82 -13.18
N ILE A 167 5.38 -9.97 -13.51
CA ILE A 167 4.22 -10.00 -14.39
C ILE A 167 2.99 -9.78 -13.51
N GLU A 168 2.27 -8.70 -13.75
CA GLU A 168 1.03 -8.36 -13.04
C GLU A 168 -0.15 -8.64 -13.96
N VAL A 169 -1.00 -9.57 -13.58
CA VAL A 169 -2.27 -9.90 -14.26
C VAL A 169 -3.38 -9.15 -13.56
N ILE A 170 -3.93 -8.15 -14.23
CA ILE A 170 -5.02 -7.34 -13.69
C ILE A 170 -6.35 -7.88 -14.17
N TYR A 171 -7.24 -8.19 -13.24
CA TYR A 171 -8.53 -8.79 -13.51
C TYR A 171 -9.65 -8.15 -12.69
N GLU A 172 -10.87 -8.31 -13.13
CA GLU A 172 -12.05 -7.93 -12.38
C GLU A 172 -12.49 -9.07 -11.46
N ALA A 173 -12.73 -8.72 -10.20
CA ALA A 173 -13.31 -9.62 -9.21
C ALA A 173 -14.64 -9.06 -8.72
N GLU A 174 -15.60 -9.94 -8.56
CA GLU A 174 -16.89 -9.64 -7.97
C GLU A 174 -16.76 -9.55 -6.45
N LYS A 175 -17.58 -8.71 -5.82
CA LYS A 175 -17.70 -8.65 -4.38
C LYS A 175 -18.43 -9.90 -3.89
N GLN A 176 -17.94 -10.49 -2.82
CA GLN A 176 -18.62 -11.57 -2.13
C GLN A 176 -19.61 -10.97 -1.13
N GLN A 177 -20.81 -11.51 -1.10
CA GLN A 177 -21.81 -11.10 -0.12
C GLN A 177 -21.74 -12.05 1.08
N TYR A 178 -21.68 -11.46 2.27
CA TYR A 178 -21.76 -12.14 3.55
C TYR A 178 -22.90 -11.54 4.37
N GLU A 179 -23.49 -12.32 5.26
CA GLU A 179 -24.42 -11.82 6.26
C GLU A 179 -23.64 -11.03 7.31
N LEU A 180 -23.72 -9.71 7.22
CA LEU A 180 -23.07 -8.77 8.13
C LEU A 180 -24.11 -7.94 8.87
N GLU A 181 -23.82 -7.59 10.10
CA GLU A 181 -24.69 -6.77 10.95
C GLU A 181 -24.26 -5.30 10.88
N GLU A 182 -25.14 -4.40 10.45
CA GLU A 182 -24.82 -2.98 10.25
C GLU A 182 -24.34 -2.28 11.53
N ASN A 183 -24.91 -2.65 12.69
CA ASN A 183 -24.58 -2.08 14.00
C ASN A 183 -23.47 -2.83 14.73
N SER A 184 -22.82 -3.77 14.08
CA SER A 184 -21.65 -4.47 14.61
C SER A 184 -20.38 -3.82 14.12
N TYR A 185 -19.59 -3.30 15.07
CA TYR A 185 -18.41 -2.51 14.83
C TYR A 185 -17.16 -3.21 15.34
N ALA A 186 -16.07 -3.13 14.57
CA ALA A 186 -14.74 -3.43 15.05
C ALA A 186 -13.82 -2.25 14.81
N SER A 187 -12.83 -2.06 15.68
CA SER A 187 -11.82 -1.01 15.50
C SER A 187 -10.41 -1.55 15.58
N ILE A 188 -9.50 -0.82 14.92
CA ILE A 188 -8.07 -1.14 14.89
C ILE A 188 -7.27 0.07 15.36
N ASP A 189 -6.45 -0.15 16.40
CA ASP A 189 -5.30 0.69 16.75
C ASP A 189 -4.04 0.08 16.13
N ILE A 190 -3.31 0.87 15.32
CA ILE A 190 -2.11 0.43 14.59
C ILE A 190 -0.87 0.77 15.40
N GLY A 191 -0.05 -0.25 15.69
CA GLY A 191 1.12 -0.10 16.53
C GLY A 191 2.39 -0.79 16.02
N LEU A 192 3.45 -0.70 16.83
CA LEU A 192 4.77 -1.28 16.52
C LEU A 192 4.93 -2.70 17.07
N ASN A 193 4.61 -2.93 18.34
CA ASN A 193 4.75 -4.26 18.98
C ASN A 193 3.56 -5.15 18.68
N ASN A 194 2.40 -4.56 18.69
CA ASN A 194 1.17 -5.09 18.12
C ASN A 194 0.97 -4.36 16.81
N LEU A 195 1.02 -5.06 15.67
CA LEU A 195 0.84 -4.47 14.35
C LEU A 195 -0.54 -3.85 14.21
N ALA A 196 -1.53 -4.50 14.81
CA ALA A 196 -2.90 -4.05 14.92
C ALA A 196 -3.52 -4.62 16.19
N THR A 197 -4.25 -3.80 16.93
CA THR A 197 -5.10 -4.23 18.05
C THR A 197 -6.53 -4.14 17.59
N LEU A 198 -7.18 -5.28 17.42
CA LEU A 198 -8.56 -5.40 16.94
C LEU A 198 -9.49 -5.56 18.13
N THR A 199 -10.48 -4.68 18.25
CA THR A 199 -11.52 -4.71 19.29
C THR A 199 -12.92 -4.70 18.67
N PHE A 200 -13.93 -5.05 19.48
CA PHE A 200 -15.32 -5.25 19.03
C PHE A 200 -16.28 -4.55 20.00
N ASN A 201 -17.43 -4.10 19.49
CA ASN A 201 -18.51 -3.60 20.34
C ASN A 201 -19.42 -4.71 20.90
N GLN A 202 -19.33 -5.90 20.33
CA GLN A 202 -20.12 -7.05 20.75
C GLN A 202 -19.58 -7.63 22.08
N ALA A 203 -20.50 -8.02 22.96
CA ALA A 203 -20.17 -8.65 24.23
C ALA A 203 -19.51 -10.03 24.06
N GLY A 204 -18.61 -10.39 24.96
CA GLY A 204 -17.97 -11.70 25.02
C GLY A 204 -16.85 -11.93 23.99
N ILE A 205 -16.68 -11.08 22.98
CA ILE A 205 -15.64 -11.26 21.96
C ILE A 205 -14.30 -10.72 22.48
N LYS A 206 -13.29 -11.60 22.51
CA LYS A 206 -11.95 -11.25 22.96
C LYS A 206 -11.21 -10.40 21.93
N PRO A 207 -10.62 -9.26 22.32
CA PRO A 207 -9.75 -8.46 21.44
C PRO A 207 -8.55 -9.27 20.96
N LEU A 208 -8.07 -8.98 19.73
CA LEU A 208 -6.91 -9.62 19.16
C LEU A 208 -5.73 -8.65 19.04
N LEU A 209 -4.56 -9.06 19.53
CA LEU A 209 -3.29 -8.38 19.31
C LEU A 209 -2.54 -9.08 18.17
N ILE A 210 -2.54 -8.48 17.01
CA ILE A 210 -1.77 -8.99 15.86
C ILE A 210 -0.29 -8.67 16.09
N ASN A 211 0.51 -9.71 16.25
CA ASN A 211 1.92 -9.57 16.63
C ASN A 211 2.74 -8.77 15.62
N GLY A 212 3.37 -7.67 16.03
CA GLY A 212 4.27 -6.85 15.19
C GLY A 212 5.75 -7.22 15.29
N LYS A 213 6.13 -8.08 16.25
CA LYS A 213 7.55 -8.45 16.49
C LYS A 213 8.25 -9.08 15.28
N PRO A 214 7.59 -9.94 14.44
CA PRO A 214 8.22 -10.48 13.25
C PRO A 214 8.67 -9.40 12.25
N LEU A 215 7.86 -8.33 12.04
CA LEU A 215 8.24 -7.20 11.18
C LEU A 215 9.44 -6.43 11.75
N LYS A 216 9.51 -6.28 13.07
CA LYS A 216 10.68 -5.66 13.72
C LYS A 216 11.95 -6.49 13.48
N SER A 217 11.87 -7.80 13.65
CA SER A 217 13.00 -8.71 13.42
C SER A 217 13.50 -8.64 11.98
N ILE A 218 12.59 -8.69 10.99
CA ILE A 218 12.92 -8.54 9.56
C ILE A 218 13.65 -7.21 9.30
N ASN A 219 13.16 -6.11 9.87
CA ASN A 219 13.77 -4.79 9.70
C ASN A 219 15.11 -4.65 10.41
N GLN A 220 15.26 -5.21 11.61
CA GLN A 220 16.54 -5.20 12.36
C GLN A 220 17.61 -5.98 11.61
N TYR A 221 17.31 -7.19 11.16
CA TYR A 221 18.23 -7.98 10.33
C TYR A 221 18.63 -7.24 9.06
N TYR A 222 17.64 -6.68 8.33
CA TYR A 222 17.91 -5.89 7.14
C TYR A 222 18.82 -4.71 7.41
N ASN A 223 18.57 -3.93 8.47
CA ASN A 223 19.36 -2.75 8.80
C ASN A 223 20.80 -3.10 9.19
N LYS A 224 20.98 -4.19 9.96
CA LYS A 224 22.32 -4.70 10.33
C LYS A 224 23.13 -5.06 9.08
N VAL A 225 22.61 -5.98 8.26
CA VAL A 225 23.33 -6.46 7.05
C VAL A 225 23.50 -5.35 6.02
N LYS A 226 22.52 -4.42 5.90
CA LYS A 226 22.65 -3.26 5.02
C LYS A 226 23.80 -2.35 5.47
N SER A 227 23.94 -2.08 6.75
CA SER A 227 25.02 -1.25 7.31
C SER A 227 26.39 -1.87 7.04
N GLU A 228 26.55 -3.18 7.29
CA GLU A 228 27.77 -3.93 6.96
C GLU A 228 28.13 -3.88 5.49
N LEU A 229 27.14 -4.05 4.59
CA LEU A 229 27.37 -3.97 3.15
C LEU A 229 27.71 -2.55 2.69
N GLN A 230 27.12 -1.52 3.27
CA GLN A 230 27.38 -0.13 2.92
C GLN A 230 28.72 0.37 3.41
N SER A 231 29.23 -0.10 4.58
CA SER A 231 30.56 0.25 5.04
C SER A 231 31.65 -0.23 4.09
N ILE A 232 31.44 -1.39 3.42
CA ILE A 232 32.37 -1.91 2.40
C ILE A 232 32.21 -1.19 1.06
N LEU A 233 30.97 -0.85 0.67
CA LEU A 233 30.70 -0.28 -0.64
C LEU A 233 30.98 1.23 -0.73
N GLY A 234 30.94 1.93 0.39
CA GLY A 234 30.92 3.39 0.48
C GLY A 234 29.53 3.98 0.23
N GLU A 235 29.41 5.29 0.44
CA GLU A 235 28.16 6.03 0.33
C GLU A 235 27.57 6.00 -1.09
N ASN A 236 26.23 5.93 -1.16
CA ASN A 236 25.46 5.96 -2.41
C ASN A 236 25.77 4.86 -3.43
N LYS A 237 26.61 3.87 -3.10
CA LYS A 237 26.89 2.73 -3.96
C LYS A 237 25.91 1.57 -3.69
N SER A 238 25.70 0.72 -4.69
CA SER A 238 24.79 -0.41 -4.62
C SER A 238 25.43 -1.66 -5.23
N SER A 239 25.15 -2.82 -4.63
CA SER A 239 25.60 -4.12 -5.11
C SER A 239 24.42 -5.06 -5.37
N GLN A 240 24.66 -6.15 -6.11
CA GLN A 240 23.65 -7.20 -6.30
C GLN A 240 23.24 -7.84 -4.97
N LYS A 241 24.17 -7.99 -4.02
CA LYS A 241 23.91 -8.52 -2.68
C LYS A 241 22.94 -7.62 -1.90
N LEU A 242 23.16 -6.29 -1.95
CA LEU A 242 22.27 -5.31 -1.33
C LEU A 242 20.88 -5.32 -1.98
N LYS A 243 20.79 -5.40 -3.30
CA LYS A 243 19.51 -5.48 -4.02
C LYS A 243 18.72 -6.75 -3.67
N LYS A 244 19.39 -7.91 -3.55
CA LYS A 244 18.77 -9.16 -3.09
C LYS A 244 18.23 -9.04 -1.66
N LEU A 245 19.02 -8.41 -0.76
CA LEU A 245 18.61 -8.15 0.62
C LEU A 245 17.36 -7.27 0.71
N CYS A 246 17.32 -6.16 -0.06
CA CYS A 246 16.14 -5.29 -0.16
C CYS A 246 14.90 -6.06 -0.60
N ASN A 247 15.00 -6.86 -1.66
CA ASN A 247 13.87 -7.65 -2.16
C ASN A 247 13.41 -8.70 -1.13
N LYS A 248 14.32 -9.42 -0.48
CA LYS A 248 13.98 -10.40 0.55
C LYS A 248 13.19 -9.74 1.68
N ARG A 249 13.63 -8.57 2.12
CA ARG A 249 12.90 -7.78 3.12
C ARG A 249 11.50 -7.41 2.63
N GLU A 250 11.39 -6.88 1.42
CA GLU A 250 10.11 -6.45 0.85
C GLU A 250 9.13 -7.63 0.73
N PHE A 251 9.58 -8.77 0.24
CA PHE A 251 8.74 -9.96 0.12
C PHE A 251 8.25 -10.47 1.48
N ASN A 252 9.13 -10.56 2.47
CA ASN A 252 8.76 -11.01 3.81
C ASN A 252 7.77 -10.07 4.49
N ILE A 253 7.98 -8.74 4.36
CA ILE A 253 7.04 -7.75 4.90
C ILE A 253 5.68 -7.87 4.19
N ASN A 254 5.67 -7.97 2.87
CA ASN A 254 4.43 -8.08 2.09
C ASN A 254 3.65 -9.34 2.45
N ASP A 255 4.33 -10.48 2.55
CA ASP A 255 3.71 -11.76 2.95
C ASP A 255 3.05 -11.64 4.32
N TYR A 256 3.79 -11.09 5.30
CA TYR A 256 3.26 -10.90 6.64
C TYR A 256 2.04 -9.98 6.68
N LEU A 257 2.07 -8.84 5.97
CA LEU A 257 0.94 -7.91 5.91
C LEU A 257 -0.28 -8.54 5.21
N HIS A 258 -0.07 -9.35 4.17
CA HIS A 258 -1.16 -10.07 3.50
C HIS A 258 -1.82 -11.08 4.44
N LYS A 259 -1.03 -11.83 5.22
CA LYS A 259 -1.52 -12.80 6.21
C LYS A 259 -2.25 -12.11 7.35
N ALA A 260 -1.65 -11.05 7.91
CA ALA A 260 -2.27 -10.27 8.97
C ALA A 260 -3.62 -9.66 8.54
N SER A 261 -3.65 -9.01 7.38
CA SER A 261 -4.90 -8.43 6.87
C SER A 261 -5.95 -9.50 6.51
N ARG A 262 -5.56 -10.69 6.03
CA ARG A 262 -6.50 -11.79 5.77
C ARG A 262 -7.07 -12.34 7.08
N LEU A 263 -6.22 -12.56 8.09
CA LEU A 263 -6.66 -12.99 9.42
C LEU A 263 -7.71 -12.03 10.01
N ILE A 264 -7.43 -10.72 9.96
CA ILE A 264 -8.36 -9.70 10.45
C ILE A 264 -9.70 -9.80 9.71
N ILE A 265 -9.70 -9.78 8.37
CA ILE A 265 -10.94 -9.82 7.59
C ILE A 265 -11.72 -11.12 7.84
N ASN A 266 -11.06 -12.27 7.91
CA ASN A 266 -11.74 -13.53 8.24
C ASN A 266 -12.37 -13.49 9.64
N THR A 267 -11.69 -12.88 10.62
CA THR A 267 -12.26 -12.66 11.96
C THR A 267 -13.49 -11.79 11.90
N LEU A 268 -13.47 -10.69 11.13
CA LEU A 268 -14.62 -9.79 10.98
C LEU A 268 -15.83 -10.50 10.35
N ILE A 269 -15.60 -11.32 9.31
CA ILE A 269 -16.66 -12.11 8.68
C ILE A 269 -17.27 -13.10 9.69
N ASN A 270 -16.41 -13.84 10.41
CA ASN A 270 -16.87 -14.83 11.39
C ASN A 270 -17.68 -14.22 12.54
N GLN A 271 -17.41 -12.95 12.87
CA GLN A 271 -18.13 -12.19 13.89
C GLN A 271 -19.25 -11.30 13.29
N LYS A 272 -19.58 -11.47 12.01
CA LYS A 272 -20.62 -10.72 11.27
C LYS A 272 -20.48 -9.20 11.36
N ILE A 273 -19.23 -8.69 11.44
CA ILE A 273 -18.95 -7.26 11.58
C ILE A 273 -19.27 -6.51 10.29
N GLY A 274 -20.17 -5.53 10.34
CA GLY A 274 -20.54 -4.71 9.19
C GLY A 274 -19.61 -3.52 8.95
N THR A 275 -18.95 -3.00 10.00
CA THR A 275 -18.09 -1.82 9.87
C THR A 275 -16.76 -2.00 10.60
N LEU A 276 -15.65 -1.74 9.87
CA LEU A 276 -14.30 -1.69 10.42
C LEU A 276 -13.83 -0.24 10.53
N ILE A 277 -13.42 0.16 11.73
CA ILE A 277 -12.89 1.49 12.01
C ILE A 277 -11.38 1.39 12.17
N ILE A 278 -10.61 2.23 11.46
CA ILE A 278 -9.15 2.23 11.54
C ILE A 278 -8.69 3.60 12.04
N GLY A 279 -8.00 3.60 13.18
CA GLY A 279 -7.31 4.77 13.67
C GLY A 279 -6.08 5.09 12.80
N HIS A 280 -5.99 6.35 12.33
CA HIS A 280 -4.83 6.80 11.56
C HIS A 280 -4.74 8.33 11.50
N ASN A 281 -3.66 8.88 12.04
CA ASN A 281 -3.37 10.31 11.90
C ASN A 281 -2.59 10.57 10.62
N THR A 282 -3.01 11.56 9.83
CA THR A 282 -2.24 12.05 8.69
C THR A 282 -0.88 12.56 9.18
N ASP A 283 0.19 12.29 8.41
CA ASP A 283 1.56 12.73 8.67
C ASP A 283 2.19 12.22 9.98
N TRP A 284 1.60 11.25 10.67
CA TRP A 284 2.06 10.73 11.95
C TRP A 284 3.51 10.23 11.95
N LYS A 285 4.10 9.92 10.77
CA LYS A 285 5.50 9.51 10.63
C LYS A 285 6.48 10.68 10.47
N GLN A 286 6.02 11.89 10.19
CA GLN A 286 6.90 12.99 9.79
C GLN A 286 7.57 13.71 10.96
N LYS A 287 6.95 13.71 12.15
CA LYS A 287 7.42 14.44 13.34
C LYS A 287 7.53 13.56 14.58
N ILE A 288 7.74 12.25 14.40
CA ILE A 288 7.83 11.32 15.54
C ILE A 288 9.17 11.43 16.20
N ASN A 289 9.15 11.66 17.52
CA ASN A 289 10.30 11.58 18.40
C ASN A 289 10.08 10.50 19.47
N LEU A 290 10.27 9.24 19.10
CA LEU A 290 10.21 8.06 19.99
C LEU A 290 11.60 7.55 20.39
N GLY A 291 12.66 8.37 20.14
CA GLY A 291 14.05 7.96 20.23
C GLY A 291 14.54 7.22 18.98
N LYS A 292 15.85 7.33 18.68
CA LYS A 292 16.50 6.88 17.42
C LYS A 292 16.09 5.45 16.99
N ARG A 293 16.15 4.48 17.91
CA ARG A 293 15.84 3.07 17.64
C ARG A 293 14.35 2.81 17.35
N ASN A 294 13.46 3.45 18.11
CA ASN A 294 12.01 3.29 17.90
C ASN A 294 11.55 3.99 16.63
N ASN A 295 12.08 5.18 16.34
CA ASN A 295 11.79 5.89 15.09
C ASN A 295 12.18 5.04 13.87
N GLN A 296 13.38 4.44 13.86
CA GLN A 296 13.83 3.59 12.77
C GLN A 296 12.90 2.38 12.57
N ASN A 297 12.48 1.71 13.64
CA ASN A 297 11.57 0.57 13.57
C ASN A 297 10.18 0.98 13.10
N PHE A 298 9.64 2.08 13.62
CA PHE A 298 8.31 2.56 13.31
C PHE A 298 8.19 3.04 11.86
N VAL A 299 9.13 3.86 11.39
CA VAL A 299 9.15 4.39 10.01
C VAL A 299 9.31 3.25 8.98
N SER A 300 10.00 2.17 9.35
CA SER A 300 10.29 1.05 8.44
C SER A 300 9.09 0.14 8.14
N ILE A 301 8.00 0.22 8.91
CA ILE A 301 6.79 -0.56 8.66
C ILE A 301 5.85 0.22 7.72
N PRO A 302 5.40 -0.37 6.59
CA PRO A 302 4.54 0.33 5.65
C PRO A 302 3.06 0.27 6.07
N TYR A 303 2.67 1.03 7.10
CA TYR A 303 1.31 1.03 7.66
C TYR A 303 0.24 1.40 6.64
N ASN A 304 0.48 2.40 5.79
CA ASN A 304 -0.47 2.77 4.72
C ASN A 304 -0.76 1.60 3.77
N LYS A 305 0.23 0.70 3.59
CA LYS A 305 0.03 -0.52 2.81
C LYS A 305 -0.89 -1.52 3.53
N LEU A 306 -0.75 -1.65 4.86
CA LEU A 306 -1.66 -2.47 5.67
C LEU A 306 -3.08 -1.91 5.62
N ILE A 307 -3.25 -0.60 5.82
CA ILE A 307 -4.56 0.07 5.72
C ILE A 307 -5.18 -0.17 4.34
N GLY A 308 -4.43 0.04 3.25
CA GLY A 308 -4.91 -0.24 1.90
C GLY A 308 -5.30 -1.71 1.71
N MET A 309 -4.54 -2.67 2.29
CA MET A 309 -4.88 -4.09 2.24
C MET A 309 -6.16 -4.42 3.03
N LEU A 310 -6.36 -3.81 4.18
CA LEU A 310 -7.58 -3.96 4.96
C LEU A 310 -8.76 -3.36 4.21
N SER A 311 -8.63 -2.15 3.69
CA SER A 311 -9.70 -1.44 2.97
C SER A 311 -10.20 -2.23 1.76
N TYR A 312 -9.31 -2.64 0.84
CA TYR A 312 -9.79 -3.36 -0.34
C TYR A 312 -10.34 -4.75 -0.03
N LYS A 313 -9.75 -5.45 0.97
CA LYS A 313 -10.26 -6.78 1.37
C LYS A 313 -11.60 -6.70 2.10
N ALA A 314 -11.80 -5.67 2.92
CA ALA A 314 -13.07 -5.36 3.56
C ALA A 314 -14.15 -5.05 2.51
N GLU A 315 -13.84 -4.16 1.56
CA GLU A 315 -14.74 -3.84 0.46
C GLU A 315 -15.15 -5.06 -0.36
N MET A 316 -14.23 -6.01 -0.59
CA MET A 316 -14.50 -7.26 -1.31
C MET A 316 -15.55 -8.15 -0.64
N VAL A 317 -15.71 -8.05 0.65
CA VAL A 317 -16.65 -8.86 1.47
C VAL A 317 -17.83 -8.05 2.03
N GLY A 318 -18.01 -6.81 1.56
CA GLY A 318 -19.13 -5.97 1.95
C GLY A 318 -18.95 -5.21 3.27
N ILE A 319 -17.78 -5.30 3.93
CA ILE A 319 -17.50 -4.57 5.17
C ILE A 319 -17.17 -3.11 4.85
N LYS A 320 -17.88 -2.18 5.50
CA LYS A 320 -17.61 -0.73 5.42
C LYS A 320 -16.33 -0.40 6.18
N VAL A 321 -15.50 0.51 5.64
CA VAL A 321 -14.27 0.97 6.31
C VAL A 321 -14.37 2.47 6.61
N ILE A 322 -14.12 2.84 7.87
CA ILE A 322 -14.02 4.21 8.33
C ILE A 322 -12.59 4.45 8.82
N ILE A 323 -11.93 5.47 8.29
CA ILE A 323 -10.61 5.91 8.79
C ILE A 323 -10.84 7.17 9.61
N THR A 324 -10.38 7.16 10.86
CA THR A 324 -10.56 8.27 11.81
C THR A 324 -9.25 8.68 12.47
N GLU A 325 -9.20 9.90 12.99
CA GLU A 325 -8.06 10.37 13.76
C GLU A 325 -7.98 9.73 15.16
N GLU A 326 -6.77 9.62 15.70
CA GLU A 326 -6.49 8.95 16.98
C GLU A 326 -6.21 9.92 18.15
N PHE A 327 -6.33 11.23 17.95
CA PHE A 327 -6.00 12.18 19.01
C PHE A 327 -6.78 11.90 20.30
N TYR A 328 -6.04 11.85 21.41
CA TYR A 328 -6.50 11.57 22.78
C TYR A 328 -6.98 10.14 23.07
N THR A 329 -7.17 9.26 22.10
CA THR A 329 -7.69 7.90 22.31
C THR A 329 -6.83 7.04 23.24
N SER A 330 -5.50 7.21 23.23
CA SER A 330 -4.57 6.50 24.11
C SER A 330 -4.49 7.09 25.53
N LYS A 331 -5.01 8.32 25.73
CA LYS A 331 -4.98 9.01 27.03
C LYS A 331 -6.30 8.84 27.78
N ALA A 332 -7.42 8.88 27.09
CA ALA A 332 -8.75 8.74 27.67
C ALA A 332 -9.00 7.31 28.18
N SER A 333 -9.71 7.18 29.29
CA SER A 333 -10.19 5.90 29.80
C SER A 333 -11.47 5.50 29.10
N PHE A 334 -11.47 4.34 28.42
CA PHE A 334 -12.67 3.80 27.82
C PHE A 334 -13.71 3.39 28.88
N LEU A 335 -13.27 2.64 29.91
CA LEU A 335 -14.16 2.11 30.95
C LEU A 335 -14.75 3.18 31.85
N ASP A 336 -14.11 4.34 31.97
CA ASP A 336 -14.62 5.47 32.75
C ASP A 336 -15.36 6.49 31.87
N ASN A 337 -15.55 6.20 30.59
CA ASN A 337 -16.20 7.04 29.61
C ASN A 337 -15.65 8.47 29.51
N ASP A 338 -14.32 8.62 29.60
CA ASP A 338 -13.66 9.93 29.49
C ASP A 338 -14.03 10.63 28.17
N PRO A 339 -14.14 11.97 28.14
CA PRO A 339 -14.42 12.72 26.93
C PRO A 339 -13.29 12.59 25.90
N LEU A 340 -13.66 12.56 24.60
CA LEU A 340 -12.75 12.48 23.47
C LEU A 340 -12.82 13.78 22.65
N PRO A 341 -12.09 14.83 23.01
CA PRO A 341 -12.15 16.11 22.32
C PRO A 341 -11.62 16.03 20.90
N ILE A 342 -12.14 16.88 20.02
CA ILE A 342 -11.61 17.07 18.67
C ILE A 342 -10.30 17.88 18.76
N TYR A 343 -9.26 17.38 18.12
CA TYR A 343 -7.99 18.09 18.08
C TYR A 343 -8.06 19.31 17.15
N GLN A 344 -7.74 20.48 17.67
CA GLN A 344 -7.58 21.70 16.89
C GLN A 344 -6.14 22.19 17.00
N LYS A 345 -5.49 22.37 15.84
CA LYS A 345 -4.08 22.80 15.78
C LYS A 345 -3.92 24.21 16.41
N GLY A 346 -3.08 24.30 17.43
CA GLY A 346 -2.84 25.57 18.15
C GLY A 346 -3.66 25.76 19.42
N GLN A 347 -4.71 24.98 19.66
CA GLN A 347 -5.45 24.99 20.93
C GLN A 347 -4.89 23.95 21.90
N LYS A 348 -4.52 24.38 23.11
CA LYS A 348 -4.21 23.50 24.24
C LYS A 348 -5.51 23.17 24.96
N ASN A 349 -6.18 22.08 24.57
CA ASN A 349 -7.32 21.58 25.33
C ASN A 349 -6.81 21.09 26.71
N LYS A 350 -7.20 21.78 27.79
CA LYS A 350 -6.99 21.36 29.17
C LYS A 350 -8.03 20.28 29.50
N VAL A 351 -7.85 19.05 28.98
CA VAL A 351 -8.72 17.93 29.32
C VAL A 351 -7.99 17.05 30.33
N THR A 352 -8.64 16.82 31.47
CA THR A 352 -8.15 15.89 32.48
C THR A 352 -8.80 14.54 32.22
N PHE A 353 -8.02 13.49 32.20
CA PHE A 353 -8.49 12.11 32.03
C PHE A 353 -8.46 11.39 33.37
N SER A 354 -9.46 10.54 33.61
CA SER A 354 -9.63 9.79 34.86
C SER A 354 -8.56 8.72 35.07
N GLY A 355 -8.07 8.12 33.97
CA GLY A 355 -7.06 7.07 33.96
C GLY A 355 -5.71 7.53 33.44
N LYS A 356 -4.71 6.62 33.54
CA LYS A 356 -3.37 6.87 33.01
C LYS A 356 -2.65 5.61 32.54
N ARG A 357 -1.76 5.75 31.59
CA ARG A 357 -0.85 4.68 31.19
C ARG A 357 0.21 4.47 32.28
N VAL A 358 0.24 3.27 32.86
CA VAL A 358 1.18 2.93 33.96
C VAL A 358 2.50 2.46 33.37
N ASN A 359 2.43 1.50 32.45
CA ASN A 359 3.58 0.95 31.75
C ASN A 359 3.24 0.77 30.26
N ARG A 360 4.26 0.39 29.47
CA ARG A 360 4.04 0.05 28.07
C ARG A 360 3.08 -1.15 27.97
N GLY A 361 1.93 -0.96 27.33
CA GLY A 361 0.90 -1.98 27.17
C GLY A 361 -0.06 -2.10 28.36
N LEU A 362 0.08 -1.31 29.43
CA LEU A 362 -0.79 -1.34 30.60
C LEU A 362 -1.37 0.05 30.90
N TYR A 363 -2.68 0.11 31.02
CA TYR A 363 -3.45 1.30 31.34
C TYR A 363 -4.24 1.06 32.64
N ARG A 364 -4.22 2.03 33.54
CA ARG A 364 -5.00 2.03 34.78
C ARG A 364 -6.13 3.03 34.66
N THR A 365 -7.36 2.55 34.78
CA THR A 365 -8.59 3.37 34.75
C THR A 365 -8.74 4.22 36.01
N GLY A 366 -9.65 5.18 36.04
CA GLY A 366 -9.98 5.97 37.24
C GLY A 366 -10.47 5.09 38.39
N LYS A 367 -11.23 4.05 38.09
CA LYS A 367 -11.67 3.02 39.07
C LYS A 367 -10.54 1.99 39.40
N ARG A 368 -9.26 2.29 39.10
CA ARG A 368 -8.08 1.49 39.39
C ARG A 368 -8.02 0.11 38.69
N LYS A 369 -8.92 -0.20 37.76
CA LYS A 369 -8.83 -1.42 36.93
C LYS A 369 -7.63 -1.34 35.99
N LEU A 370 -6.92 -2.46 35.81
CA LEU A 370 -5.81 -2.57 34.86
C LEU A 370 -6.29 -3.24 33.59
N ILE A 371 -6.07 -2.59 32.45
CA ILE A 371 -6.46 -3.08 31.12
C ILE A 371 -5.30 -2.95 30.14
N ASN A 372 -5.36 -3.65 29.02
CA ASN A 372 -4.37 -3.48 27.97
C ASN A 372 -4.50 -2.07 27.35
N ALA A 373 -3.39 -1.32 27.27
CA ALA A 373 -3.38 0.07 26.81
C ALA A 373 -3.73 0.21 25.33
N ASP A 374 -3.37 -0.76 24.50
CA ASP A 374 -3.65 -0.73 23.06
C ASP A 374 -5.14 -1.11 22.82
N VAL A 375 -5.71 -1.98 23.65
CA VAL A 375 -7.17 -2.26 23.67
C VAL A 375 -7.96 -1.03 24.08
N ASN A 376 -7.54 -0.32 25.15
CA ASN A 376 -8.14 0.95 25.56
C ASN A 376 -8.14 1.97 24.40
N GLY A 377 -7.01 2.12 23.71
CA GLY A 377 -6.88 3.00 22.54
C GLY A 377 -7.83 2.62 21.41
N SER A 378 -7.88 1.34 21.06
CA SER A 378 -8.74 0.84 19.99
C SER A 378 -10.23 1.02 20.28
N LEU A 379 -10.69 0.74 21.49
CA LEU A 379 -12.09 0.98 21.90
C LEU A 379 -12.45 2.47 21.88
N ASN A 380 -11.54 3.36 22.27
CA ASN A 380 -11.73 4.81 22.16
C ASN A 380 -11.74 5.30 20.71
N ILE A 381 -10.97 4.69 19.79
CA ILE A 381 -11.05 4.95 18.34
C ILE A 381 -12.46 4.63 17.84
N MET A 382 -13.03 3.49 18.26
CA MET A 382 -14.41 3.12 17.90
C MET A 382 -15.41 4.16 18.40
N ARG A 383 -15.35 4.50 19.68
CA ARG A 383 -16.24 5.49 20.31
C ARG A 383 -16.14 6.88 19.68
N LYS A 384 -14.93 7.26 19.22
CA LYS A 384 -14.69 8.52 18.53
C LYS A 384 -15.32 8.58 17.15
N ALA A 385 -15.24 7.48 16.40
CA ALA A 385 -15.79 7.40 15.04
C ALA A 385 -17.30 7.17 15.03
N VAL A 386 -17.80 6.39 15.99
CA VAL A 386 -19.21 6.04 16.14
C VAL A 386 -19.59 6.24 17.61
N PRO A 387 -20.07 7.43 18.03
CA PRO A 387 -20.37 7.74 19.43
C PRO A 387 -21.35 6.75 20.06
N ASN A 388 -22.31 6.24 19.30
CA ASN A 388 -23.33 5.29 19.77
C ASN A 388 -22.94 3.81 19.57
N ALA A 389 -21.69 3.51 19.25
CA ALA A 389 -21.24 2.12 19.05
C ALA A 389 -21.48 1.22 20.28
N PHE A 390 -21.59 1.82 21.46
CA PHE A 390 -21.83 1.17 22.74
C PHE A 390 -23.17 1.63 23.38
N GLY A 391 -24.16 1.97 22.56
CA GLY A 391 -25.47 2.47 23.04
C GLY A 391 -26.22 1.47 23.93
N HIS A 392 -25.90 0.18 23.87
CA HIS A 392 -26.41 -0.86 24.75
C HIS A 392 -25.58 -1.05 26.04
N GLY A 393 -24.65 -0.13 26.32
CA GLY A 393 -23.73 -0.22 27.45
C GLY A 393 -22.38 -0.86 27.06
N ILE A 394 -21.43 -0.79 28.02
CA ILE A 394 -20.08 -1.39 27.87
C ILE A 394 -19.99 -2.71 28.67
N GLU A 395 -21.07 -3.14 29.27
CA GLU A 395 -21.13 -4.39 30.01
C GLU A 395 -20.90 -5.58 29.06
N GLY A 396 -20.02 -6.49 29.47
CA GLY A 396 -19.64 -7.62 28.63
C GLY A 396 -18.57 -7.33 27.56
N VAL A 397 -18.16 -6.07 27.36
CA VAL A 397 -17.01 -5.75 26.47
C VAL A 397 -15.73 -6.32 27.09
N VAL A 398 -15.09 -7.24 26.37
CA VAL A 398 -13.85 -7.89 26.84
C VAL A 398 -12.67 -6.98 26.62
N VAL A 399 -11.86 -6.73 27.67
CA VAL A 399 -10.68 -5.85 27.62
C VAL A 399 -9.35 -6.62 27.74
N HIS A 400 -9.41 -7.94 27.89
CA HIS A 400 -8.24 -8.83 27.98
C HIS A 400 -7.97 -9.50 26.62
N PRO A 401 -6.92 -9.07 25.91
CA PRO A 401 -6.70 -9.54 24.55
C PRO A 401 -5.97 -10.88 24.46
N VAL A 402 -6.17 -11.55 23.34
CA VAL A 402 -5.36 -12.69 22.89
C VAL A 402 -4.35 -12.23 21.85
N ARG A 403 -3.08 -12.63 22.00
CA ARG A 403 -2.05 -12.36 21.00
C ARG A 403 -2.05 -13.45 19.94
N VAL A 404 -2.11 -13.00 18.68
CA VAL A 404 -2.09 -13.89 17.52
C VAL A 404 -0.92 -13.52 16.61
N THR A 405 -0.18 -14.52 16.17
CA THR A 405 0.84 -14.36 15.12
C THR A 405 0.28 -14.96 13.84
N PRO A 406 0.11 -14.17 12.77
CA PRO A 406 -0.32 -14.70 11.48
C PRO A 406 0.58 -15.88 11.05
N ALA A 407 -0.02 -17.04 10.76
CA ALA A 407 0.71 -18.27 10.44
C ALA A 407 1.64 -18.11 9.23
N LYS A 408 2.72 -18.91 9.21
CA LYS A 408 3.65 -19.01 8.08
C LYS A 408 2.98 -19.59 6.84
#